data_5a7ef4c4b9efc083fefd3bab454a5b2c
#
_entry.id   5a7ef4c4b9efc083fefd3bab454a5b2c
#
_cell.length_a   1.000
_cell.length_b   1.000
_cell.length_c   1.000
_cell.angle_alpha   90.00
_cell.angle_beta   90.00
_cell.angle_gamma   90.00
#
_symmetry.space_group_name_H-M   'P 1'
#
loop_
_entity.id
_entity.type
_entity.pdbx_description
1 polymer ?
#
loop_
_entity_poly.entity_id
_entity_poly.type
_entity_poly.pdbx_seq_one_letter_code
_entity_poly.pdbx_strand_id
1 'polypeptide(L)' 'METKEGDTVRSILNGIEYKVKKIVEKMAVLESQDGKSKIITEVDTLKLFYREKEGVQA' A
#
# COMPACT_ATOMS: atom_id res chain seq x y z
N MET A 1 7.25 3.84 -10.94
CA MET A 1 7.82 3.51 -9.64
C MET A 1 7.13 2.30 -9.05
N GLU A 2 7.88 1.39 -8.49
CA GLU A 2 7.31 0.13 -8.02
C GLU A 2 7.10 0.15 -6.53
N THR A 3 6.01 -0.46 -6.12
CA THR A 3 5.72 -0.65 -4.71
C THR A 3 6.59 -1.76 -4.15
N LYS A 4 7.13 -1.53 -2.98
CA LYS A 4 8.00 -2.51 -2.32
C LYS A 4 7.50 -2.79 -0.92
N GLU A 5 7.91 -3.92 -0.40
CA GLU A 5 7.64 -4.21 1.00
C GLU A 5 8.25 -3.12 1.87
N GLY A 6 7.46 -2.69 2.84
CA GLY A 6 7.88 -1.61 3.71
C GLY A 6 7.38 -0.24 3.30
N ASP A 7 6.89 -0.11 2.09
CA ASP A 7 6.36 1.18 1.63
C ASP A 7 5.05 1.48 2.35
N THR A 8 4.75 2.77 2.42
CA THR A 8 3.46 3.22 2.92
C THR A 8 2.66 3.77 1.75
N VAL A 9 1.40 3.36 1.67
CA VAL A 9 0.51 3.82 0.61
C VAL A 9 -0.75 4.37 1.25
N ARG A 10 -1.41 5.28 0.54
CA ARG A 10 -2.66 5.85 0.99
C ARG A 10 -3.75 5.52 -0.02
N SER A 11 -4.87 5.04 0.48
CA SER A 11 -6.02 4.76 -0.35
C SER A 11 -6.65 6.07 -0.79
N ILE A 12 -6.90 6.21 -2.10
CA ILE A 12 -7.57 7.41 -2.59
C ILE A 12 -9.08 7.33 -2.37
N LEU A 13 -9.56 6.16 -1.97
CA LEU A 13 -10.99 5.98 -1.75
C LEU A 13 -11.42 6.41 -0.37
N ASN A 14 -10.59 6.19 0.63
CA ASN A 14 -10.95 6.52 2.00
C ASN A 14 -9.87 7.30 2.74
N GLY A 15 -8.73 7.53 2.12
CA GLY A 15 -7.66 8.31 2.74
C GLY A 15 -6.90 7.59 3.82
N ILE A 16 -7.16 6.32 4.04
CA ILE A 16 -6.48 5.56 5.08
C ILE A 16 -5.11 5.13 4.57
N GLU A 17 -4.12 5.23 5.44
CA GLU A 17 -2.77 4.83 5.08
C GLU A 17 -2.53 3.39 5.50
N TYR A 18 -1.84 2.67 4.63
CA TYR A 18 -1.50 1.28 4.86
C TYR A 18 -0.03 1.07 4.62
N LYS A 19 0.52 0.08 5.30
CA LYS A 19 1.89 -0.31 5.07
C LYS A 19 1.91 -1.61 4.28
N VAL A 20 2.77 -1.67 3.29
CA VAL A 20 2.93 -2.87 2.48
C VAL A 20 3.77 -3.84 3.29
N LYS A 21 3.14 -4.89 3.79
CA LYS A 21 3.82 -5.85 4.65
C LYS A 21 4.54 -6.92 3.84
N LYS A 22 3.96 -7.32 2.73
CA LYS A 22 4.53 -8.39 1.97
C LYS A 22 4.02 -8.34 0.54
N ILE A 23 4.86 -8.74 -0.39
CA ILE A 23 4.47 -8.88 -1.79
C ILE A 23 4.86 -10.27 -2.21
N VAL A 24 3.89 -11.03 -2.71
CA VAL A 24 4.12 -12.37 -3.22
C VAL A 24 3.58 -12.40 -4.63
N GLU A 25 4.48 -12.60 -5.59
CA GLU A 25 4.12 -12.56 -6.99
C GLU A 25 3.46 -11.23 -7.32
N LYS A 26 2.19 -11.24 -7.66
CA LYS A 26 1.49 -10.01 -8.00
C LYS A 26 0.54 -9.56 -6.91
N MET A 27 0.59 -10.18 -5.74
CA MET A 27 -0.30 -9.86 -4.66
C MET A 27 0.44 -9.11 -3.56
N ALA A 28 -0.20 -8.08 -3.03
CA ALA A 28 0.38 -7.29 -1.96
C ALA A 28 -0.52 -7.40 -0.73
N VAL A 29 0.11 -7.56 0.42
CA VAL A 29 -0.59 -7.57 1.70
C VAL A 29 -0.36 -6.23 2.37
N LEU A 30 -1.44 -5.53 2.63
CA LEU A 30 -1.39 -4.21 3.26
C LEU A 30 -1.95 -4.31 4.67
N GLU A 31 -1.38 -3.52 5.55
CA GLU A 31 -1.86 -3.46 6.92
C GLU A 31 -2.05 -2.00 7.29
N SER A 32 -3.20 -1.70 7.91
CA SER A 32 -3.47 -0.33 8.31
C SER A 32 -2.48 0.11 9.38
N GLN A 33 -2.35 1.43 9.56
CA GLN A 33 -1.37 1.97 10.50
C GLN A 33 -1.63 1.51 11.93
N ASP A 34 -2.90 1.32 12.27
CA ASP A 34 -3.23 0.88 13.64
C ASP A 34 -3.15 -0.63 13.80
N GLY A 35 -2.83 -1.35 12.72
CA GLY A 35 -2.67 -2.79 12.80
C GLY A 35 -3.97 -3.57 12.87
N LYS A 36 -5.10 -2.90 12.72
CA LYS A 36 -6.39 -3.58 12.91
C LYS A 36 -6.98 -4.13 11.62
N SER A 37 -6.50 -3.69 10.49
CA SER A 37 -7.07 -4.11 9.22
C SER A 37 -5.98 -4.59 8.30
N LYS A 38 -6.29 -5.63 7.56
CA LYS A 38 -5.39 -6.13 6.53
C LYS A 38 -6.17 -6.28 5.24
N ILE A 39 -5.49 -5.95 4.15
CA ILE A 39 -6.09 -6.02 2.83
C ILE A 39 -5.12 -6.75 1.94
N ILE A 40 -5.64 -7.65 1.12
CA ILE A 40 -4.83 -8.31 0.09
C ILE A 40 -5.34 -7.81 -1.24
N THR A 41 -4.45 -7.26 -2.03
CA THR A 41 -4.83 -6.69 -3.31
C THR A 41 -3.74 -6.98 -4.33
N GLU A 42 -4.12 -6.95 -5.59
CA GLU A 42 -3.13 -7.09 -6.65
C GLU A 42 -2.30 -5.82 -6.75
N VAL A 43 -1.04 -6.00 -7.12
CA VAL A 43 -0.15 -4.85 -7.26
C VAL A 43 -0.68 -3.88 -8.30
N ASP A 44 -1.27 -4.39 -9.37
CA ASP A 44 -1.84 -3.49 -10.39
C ASP A 44 -2.99 -2.67 -9.82
N THR A 45 -3.86 -3.29 -9.03
CA THR A 45 -4.95 -2.58 -8.38
C THR A 45 -4.41 -1.56 -7.40
N LEU A 46 -3.35 -1.92 -6.71
CA LEU A 46 -2.72 -1.01 -5.77
C LEU A 46 -2.30 0.28 -6.47
N LYS A 47 -1.73 0.15 -7.66
CA LYS A 47 -1.29 1.33 -8.39
C LYS A 47 -2.44 2.23 -8.82
N LEU A 48 -3.62 1.65 -8.99
CA LEU A 48 -4.78 2.41 -9.43
C LEU A 48 -5.46 3.16 -8.30
N PHE A 49 -5.55 2.52 -7.12
CA PHE A 49 -6.37 3.06 -6.04
C PHE A 49 -5.56 3.52 -4.84
N TYR A 50 -4.26 3.39 -4.88
CA TYR A 50 -3.40 3.79 -3.77
C TYR A 50 -2.26 4.63 -4.30
N ARG A 51 -1.81 5.57 -3.47
CA ARG A 51 -0.66 6.40 -3.80
C ARG A 51 0.43 6.15 -2.80
N GLU A 52 1.64 6.02 -3.27
CA GLU A 52 2.76 5.86 -2.38
C GLU A 52 2.97 7.14 -1.60
N LYS A 53 3.17 7.00 -0.31
CA LYS A 53 3.50 8.12 0.51
C LYS A 53 5.00 8.30 0.47
N GLU A 54 5.42 9.21 -0.37
CA GLU A 54 6.84 9.45 -0.53
C GLU A 54 7.32 10.28 0.57
N GLY A 55 8.29 9.89 1.07
CA GLY A 55 8.86 10.82 1.94
C GLY A 55 9.47 11.89 1.20
N VAL A 56 9.60 11.98 0.38
CA VAL A 56 10.19 12.92 -0.08
C VAL A 56 10.20 13.71 -0.91
N GLN A 57 10.12 13.80 -1.10
CA GLN A 57 10.12 14.21 -1.61
C GLN A 57 10.22 14.99 -1.84
N ALA A 58 10.48 15.35 -1.89
CA ALA A 58 10.69 16.00 -2.16
C ALA A 58 10.72 16.62 -2.35
#